data_a8b18f6bac3ead2bb89f2cbdf91bd413
#
_entry.id   a8b18f6bac3ead2bb89f2cbdf91bd413
#
_cell.length_a   1.000
_cell.length_b   1.000
_cell.length_c   1.000
_cell.angle_alpha   90.00
_cell.angle_beta   90.00
_cell.angle_gamma   90.00
#
_symmetry.space_group_name_H-M   'P 1'
#
loop_
_entity.id
_entity.type
_entity.pdbx_description
1 polymer ?
#
loop_
_entity_poly.entity_id
_entity_poly.type
_entity_poly.pdbx_seq_one_letter_code
_entity_poly.pdbx_strand_id
1 'polypeptide(L)'
;ILRCLVGSEMCIRDRAMTIYRQYAIGPSSFFLRAESFFTLATQAREYSRGYGDMSRLHEMSHGEGFLEILLSHTGKGLYLMDEPESALSTQRQLTLLEHMYRMANDGSQFIIATHSPILLGLPDAEILSFDENGVHPCDYEDTDSYQITRVFINHRESLLRHLLGNEM
;
A
#
# COMPACT_ATOMS: atom_id res chain seq x y z
N ILE A 1 -10.81 -5.51 -10.66
CA ILE A 1 -10.55 -6.48 -9.58
C ILE A 1 -9.41 -5.91 -8.74
N LEU A 2 -9.69 -5.65 -7.49
CA LEU A 2 -8.71 -5.29 -6.48
C LEU A 2 -8.23 -6.56 -5.80
N ARG A 3 -6.92 -6.74 -5.68
CA ARG A 3 -6.32 -7.83 -4.93
C ARG A 3 -5.35 -7.24 -3.92
N CYS A 4 -5.55 -7.57 -2.66
CA CYS A 4 -4.68 -7.17 -1.58
C CYS A 4 -3.94 -8.40 -1.06
N LEU A 5 -2.62 -8.29 -0.91
CA LEU A 5 -1.74 -9.37 -0.48
C LEU A 5 -1.20 -9.04 0.91
N VAL A 6 -1.42 -9.95 1.86
CA VAL A 6 -0.95 -9.80 3.25
C VAL A 6 -0.04 -10.96 3.60
N GLY A 7 1.20 -10.70 4.02
CA GLY A 7 2.10 -11.73 4.50
C GLY A 7 3.56 -11.28 4.63
N SER A 8 4.26 -11.79 5.64
CA SER A 8 5.59 -11.36 6.08
C SER A 8 6.79 -11.90 5.26
N GLU A 9 6.58 -12.72 4.24
CA GLU A 9 7.67 -13.45 3.55
C GLU A 9 7.78 -13.18 2.03
N MET A 10 7.40 -12.00 1.57
CA MET A 10 7.33 -11.69 0.14
C MET A 10 8.70 -11.53 -0.56
N CYS A 11 9.77 -11.29 0.19
CA CYS A 11 11.10 -10.96 -0.38
C CYS A 11 11.82 -12.11 -1.08
N ILE A 12 11.46 -13.37 -0.85
CA ILE A 12 12.20 -14.54 -1.37
C ILE A 12 11.54 -15.11 -2.64
N ARG A 13 10.26 -14.85 -2.90
CA ARG A 13 9.50 -15.44 -4.01
C ARG A 13 9.43 -14.60 -5.29
N ASP A 14 9.97 -13.40 -5.31
CA ASP A 14 10.01 -12.50 -6.48
C ASP A 14 10.53 -13.14 -7.77
N ARG A 15 11.39 -14.17 -7.64
CA ARG A 15 12.04 -14.82 -8.78
C ARG A 15 11.23 -15.96 -9.41
N ALA A 16 10.11 -16.36 -8.78
CA ALA A 16 9.31 -17.49 -9.22
C ALA A 16 7.93 -17.10 -9.80
N MET A 17 7.61 -15.80 -9.87
CA MET A 17 6.31 -15.35 -10.32
C MET A 17 6.26 -15.26 -11.85
N THR A 18 5.42 -16.07 -12.48
CA THR A 18 5.11 -15.95 -13.91
C THR A 18 3.80 -15.18 -14.07
N ILE A 19 3.86 -14.02 -14.73
CA ILE A 19 2.67 -13.20 -14.99
C ILE A 19 2.07 -13.63 -16.32
N TYR A 20 0.87 -14.21 -16.28
CA TYR A 20 0.05 -14.47 -17.46
C TYR A 20 -0.85 -13.26 -17.76
N ARG A 21 -0.69 -12.66 -18.92
CA ARG A 21 -1.48 -11.51 -19.35
C ARG A 21 -2.60 -11.96 -20.28
N GLN A 22 -3.84 -11.68 -19.92
CA GLN A 22 -4.98 -11.95 -20.78
C GLN A 22 -5.29 -10.75 -21.70
N TYR A 23 -4.91 -9.54 -21.28
CA TYR A 23 -5.15 -8.28 -21.99
C TYR A 23 -3.90 -7.40 -22.02
N ALA A 24 -3.84 -6.48 -22.99
CA ALA A 24 -2.78 -5.48 -23.03
C ALA A 24 -2.81 -4.60 -21.78
N ILE A 25 -1.65 -4.38 -21.17
CA ILE A 25 -1.51 -3.44 -20.05
C ILE A 25 -1.73 -2.03 -20.63
N GLY A 26 -2.63 -1.26 -20.02
CA GLY A 26 -2.87 0.13 -20.40
C GLY A 26 -1.60 1.00 -20.28
N PRO A 27 -1.53 2.10 -21.01
CA PRO A 27 -0.33 2.97 -21.02
C PRO A 27 -0.04 3.62 -19.66
N SER A 28 -1.01 3.65 -18.76
CA SER A 28 -0.89 4.23 -17.41
C SER A 28 -0.51 3.21 -16.34
N SER A 29 -0.06 2.01 -16.71
CA SER A 29 0.32 0.98 -15.74
C SER A 29 1.57 1.38 -14.98
N PHE A 30 1.58 1.11 -13.66
CA PHE A 30 2.55 1.63 -12.74
C PHE A 30 2.93 0.58 -11.69
N PHE A 31 4.22 0.52 -11.34
CA PHE A 31 4.72 -0.26 -10.23
C PHE A 31 5.35 0.67 -9.19
N LEU A 32 4.94 0.55 -7.96
CA LEU A 32 5.46 1.31 -6.85
C LEU A 32 5.89 0.40 -5.71
N ARG A 33 7.12 0.60 -5.25
CA ARG A 33 7.62 0.11 -3.97
C ARG A 33 8.00 1.34 -3.13
N ALA A 34 7.43 1.49 -1.94
CA ALA A 34 7.66 2.67 -1.12
C ALA A 34 9.14 2.88 -0.79
N GLU A 35 9.88 1.82 -0.47
CA GLU A 35 11.33 1.89 -0.21
C GLU A 35 12.13 2.42 -1.42
N SER A 36 11.79 1.98 -2.63
CA SER A 36 12.47 2.42 -3.86
C SER A 36 12.17 3.87 -4.18
N PHE A 37 10.98 4.36 -3.81
CA PHE A 37 10.61 5.75 -3.98
C PHE A 37 11.52 6.70 -3.21
N PHE A 38 11.84 6.38 -1.95
CA PHE A 38 12.76 7.21 -1.15
C PHE A 38 14.16 7.28 -1.75
N THR A 39 14.64 6.18 -2.28
CA THR A 39 15.94 6.12 -2.96
C THR A 39 15.92 6.97 -4.24
N LEU A 40 14.88 6.85 -5.06
CA LEU A 40 14.71 7.63 -6.28
C LEU A 40 14.51 9.13 -6.00
N ALA A 41 13.70 9.48 -4.99
CA ALA A 41 13.48 10.88 -4.61
C ALA A 41 14.76 11.52 -4.06
N THR A 42 15.59 10.76 -3.34
CA THR A 42 16.89 11.23 -2.85
C THR A 42 17.87 11.42 -4.00
N GLN A 43 17.94 10.46 -4.94
CA GLN A 43 18.78 10.58 -6.14
C GLN A 43 18.30 11.69 -7.07
N ALA A 44 16.99 11.84 -7.27
CA ALA A 44 16.43 12.92 -8.06
C ALA A 44 16.77 14.31 -7.47
N ARG A 45 16.88 14.43 -6.12
CA ARG A 45 17.38 15.64 -5.46
C ARG A 45 18.84 15.97 -5.84
N GLU A 46 19.67 14.95 -5.98
CA GLU A 46 21.08 15.14 -6.36
C GLU A 46 21.23 15.47 -7.86
N TYR A 47 20.34 14.93 -8.71
CA TYR A 47 20.39 15.11 -10.17
C TYR A 47 19.56 16.30 -10.69
N SER A 48 18.60 16.85 -9.91
CA SER A 48 17.67 17.88 -10.39
C SER A 48 18.25 19.30 -10.51
N ARG A 49 19.55 19.43 -10.71
CA ARG A 49 20.14 20.68 -11.21
C ARG A 49 19.81 20.99 -12.69
N GLY A 50 18.98 20.19 -13.37
CA GLY A 50 18.76 20.30 -14.81
C GLY A 50 17.40 19.96 -15.38
N TYR A 51 16.41 19.51 -14.63
CA TYR A 51 15.07 19.16 -15.15
C TYR A 51 13.96 19.95 -14.45
N GLY A 52 13.09 20.59 -15.27
CA GLY A 52 12.14 21.62 -14.88
C GLY A 52 11.15 21.22 -13.77
N ASP A 53 10.77 22.25 -13.06
CA ASP A 53 9.64 22.43 -12.10
C ASP A 53 9.31 21.33 -11.08
N MET A 54 10.32 20.62 -10.61
CA MET A 54 10.24 19.78 -9.39
C MET A 54 10.48 20.59 -8.11
N SER A 55 10.52 21.93 -8.20
CA SER A 55 10.79 22.83 -7.06
C SER A 55 9.76 22.71 -5.94
N ARG A 56 8.51 22.36 -6.25
CA ARG A 56 7.43 22.14 -5.28
C ARG A 56 7.66 20.92 -4.38
N LEU A 57 8.29 19.87 -4.90
CA LEU A 57 8.63 18.67 -4.10
C LEU A 57 9.71 18.96 -3.03
N HIS A 58 10.44 20.05 -3.15
CA HIS A 58 11.46 20.46 -2.18
C HIS A 58 10.89 21.07 -0.89
N GLU A 59 9.67 21.61 -0.95
CA GLU A 59 8.98 22.23 0.19
C GLU A 59 8.03 21.26 0.91
N MET A 60 7.75 20.09 0.29
CA MET A 60 6.81 19.10 0.81
C MET A 60 7.50 18.09 1.70
N SER A 61 6.78 17.60 2.72
CA SER A 61 7.25 16.44 3.48
C SER A 61 7.31 15.21 2.56
N HIS A 62 8.18 14.25 2.87
CA HIS A 62 8.34 13.03 2.07
C HIS A 62 7.01 12.31 1.75
N GLY A 63 6.10 12.23 2.74
CA GLY A 63 4.80 11.62 2.55
C GLY A 63 3.82 12.45 1.69
N GLU A 64 4.00 13.77 1.59
CA GLU A 64 3.21 14.63 0.69
C GLU A 64 3.61 14.41 -0.76
N GLY A 65 4.91 14.49 -1.05
CA GLY A 65 5.41 14.24 -2.39
C GLY A 65 5.09 12.82 -2.90
N PHE A 66 5.15 11.84 -2.01
CA PHE A 66 4.76 10.46 -2.33
C PHE A 66 3.28 10.36 -2.71
N LEU A 67 2.39 10.92 -1.89
CA LEU A 67 0.97 10.92 -2.16
C LEU A 67 0.62 11.70 -3.43
N GLU A 68 1.25 12.86 -3.67
CA GLU A 68 1.01 13.66 -4.87
C GLU A 68 1.35 12.88 -6.14
N ILE A 69 2.44 12.13 -6.16
CA ILE A 69 2.78 11.26 -7.28
C ILE A 69 1.74 10.16 -7.47
N LEU A 70 1.29 9.51 -6.40
CA LEU A 70 0.22 8.50 -6.49
C LEU A 70 -1.07 9.10 -7.06
N LEU A 71 -1.48 10.26 -6.57
CA LEU A 71 -2.69 10.95 -7.01
C LEU A 71 -2.58 11.54 -8.44
N SER A 72 -1.38 11.77 -8.94
CA SER A 72 -1.17 12.24 -10.31
C SER A 72 -1.45 11.17 -11.37
N HIS A 73 -1.43 9.90 -10.97
CA HIS A 73 -1.74 8.78 -11.85
C HIS A 73 -3.26 8.57 -11.90
N THR A 74 -3.88 8.99 -12.98
CA THR A 74 -5.35 8.96 -13.16
C THR A 74 -5.81 8.14 -14.37
N GLY A 75 -4.88 7.56 -15.13
CA GLY A 75 -5.20 6.79 -16.33
C GLY A 75 -5.65 5.37 -16.02
N LYS A 76 -6.45 4.78 -16.90
CA LYS A 76 -6.81 3.35 -16.81
C LYS A 76 -5.59 2.47 -17.00
N GLY A 77 -5.33 1.59 -16.05
CA GLY A 77 -4.15 0.73 -16.09
C GLY A 77 -4.11 -0.30 -14.97
N LEU A 78 -2.99 -0.99 -14.90
CA LEU A 78 -2.64 -1.90 -13.82
C LEU A 78 -1.67 -1.22 -12.87
N TYR A 79 -2.04 -1.14 -11.61
CA TYR A 79 -1.27 -0.52 -10.54
C TYR A 79 -0.81 -1.59 -9.55
N LEU A 80 0.49 -1.79 -9.47
CA LEU A 80 1.12 -2.72 -8.51
C LEU A 80 1.76 -1.88 -7.41
N MET A 81 1.38 -2.10 -6.16
CA MET A 81 1.89 -1.36 -5.01
C MET A 81 2.39 -2.30 -3.93
N ASP A 82 3.58 -1.98 -3.40
CA ASP A 82 4.22 -2.72 -2.31
C ASP A 82 4.41 -1.78 -1.12
N GLU A 83 3.66 -2.06 -0.04
CA GLU A 83 3.61 -1.30 1.21
C GLU A 83 3.45 0.23 1.03
N PRO A 84 2.46 0.70 0.26
CA PRO A 84 2.31 2.13 0.04
C PRO A 84 2.05 2.92 1.34
N GLU A 85 1.54 2.26 2.38
CA GLU A 85 1.31 2.86 3.70
C GLU A 85 2.59 3.27 4.43
N SER A 86 3.74 2.66 4.16
CA SER A 86 4.99 2.91 4.89
C SER A 86 5.46 4.36 4.78
N ALA A 87 5.04 5.06 3.72
CA ALA A 87 5.31 6.47 3.49
C ALA A 87 4.16 7.41 3.90
N LEU A 88 3.02 6.88 4.32
CA LEU A 88 1.79 7.64 4.48
C LEU A 88 1.29 7.67 5.93
N SER A 89 0.93 8.84 6.41
CA SER A 89 0.14 8.96 7.65
C SER A 89 -1.24 8.32 7.45
N THR A 90 -1.88 7.94 8.57
CA THR A 90 -3.24 7.37 8.60
C THR A 90 -4.25 8.16 7.76
N GLN A 91 -4.20 9.49 7.87
CA GLN A 91 -5.07 10.36 7.07
C GLN A 91 -4.78 10.29 5.57
N ARG A 92 -3.52 10.20 5.19
CA ARG A 92 -3.11 10.08 3.79
C ARG A 92 -3.45 8.73 3.19
N GLN A 93 -3.45 7.68 4.01
CA GLN A 93 -3.93 6.36 3.60
C GLN A 93 -5.41 6.39 3.23
N LEU A 94 -6.25 7.14 3.95
CA LEU A 94 -7.66 7.34 3.59
C LEU A 94 -7.81 8.09 2.25
N THR A 95 -6.97 9.10 2.01
CA THR A 95 -6.97 9.82 0.73
C THR A 95 -6.57 8.91 -0.44
N LEU A 96 -5.55 8.06 -0.22
CA LEU A 96 -5.14 7.06 -1.21
C LEU A 96 -6.25 6.04 -1.46
N LEU A 97 -6.90 5.55 -0.41
CA LEU A 97 -8.01 4.61 -0.50
C LEU A 97 -9.15 5.17 -1.35
N GLU A 98 -9.56 6.41 -1.11
CA GLU A 98 -10.59 7.08 -1.90
C GLU A 98 -10.18 7.19 -3.38
N HIS A 99 -8.94 7.55 -3.65
CA HIS A 99 -8.42 7.66 -5.01
C HIS A 99 -8.43 6.31 -5.73
N MET A 100 -7.95 5.26 -5.07
CA MET A 100 -7.96 3.88 -5.61
C MET A 100 -9.38 3.40 -5.90
N TYR A 101 -10.32 3.65 -4.99
CA TYR A 101 -11.72 3.29 -5.17
C TYR A 101 -12.32 3.94 -6.43
N ARG A 102 -12.09 5.25 -6.62
CA ARG A 102 -12.55 5.96 -7.83
C ARG A 102 -11.93 5.40 -9.09
N MET A 103 -10.62 5.20 -9.09
CA MET A 103 -9.92 4.66 -10.26
C MET A 103 -10.33 3.22 -10.60
N ALA A 104 -10.61 2.40 -9.59
CA ALA A 104 -11.10 1.03 -9.79
C ALA A 104 -12.49 1.03 -10.44
N ASN A 105 -13.39 1.91 -10.00
CA ASN A 105 -14.71 2.11 -10.63
C ASN A 105 -14.60 2.63 -12.07
N ASP A 106 -13.56 3.40 -12.38
CA ASP A 106 -13.26 3.86 -13.74
C ASP A 106 -12.58 2.80 -14.61
N GLY A 107 -12.33 1.61 -14.08
CA GLY A 107 -11.82 0.43 -14.80
C GLY A 107 -10.32 0.20 -14.70
N SER A 108 -9.64 0.78 -13.71
CA SER A 108 -8.28 0.42 -13.33
C SER A 108 -8.26 -0.85 -12.48
N GLN A 109 -7.15 -1.57 -12.49
CA GLN A 109 -6.89 -2.72 -11.63
C GLN A 109 -5.75 -2.40 -10.67
N PHE A 110 -5.93 -2.76 -9.39
CA PHE A 110 -4.90 -2.66 -8.37
C PHE A 110 -4.53 -4.03 -7.84
N ILE A 111 -3.25 -4.24 -7.59
CA ILE A 111 -2.71 -5.36 -6.82
C ILE A 111 -1.78 -4.75 -5.78
N ILE A 112 -2.12 -4.91 -4.51
CA ILE A 112 -1.47 -4.19 -3.42
C ILE A 112 -1.02 -5.19 -2.37
N ALA A 113 0.27 -5.18 -2.04
CA ALA A 113 0.78 -5.79 -0.83
C ALA A 113 0.74 -4.74 0.29
N THR A 114 0.05 -5.02 1.38
CA THR A 114 -0.12 -4.07 2.48
C THR A 114 -0.40 -4.75 3.80
N HIS A 115 0.05 -4.13 4.89
CA HIS A 115 -0.31 -4.45 6.26
C HIS A 115 -1.26 -3.41 6.89
N SER A 116 -1.66 -2.39 6.13
CA SER A 116 -2.55 -1.34 6.63
C SER A 116 -3.99 -1.83 6.77
N PRO A 117 -4.58 -1.83 7.96
CA PRO A 117 -6.00 -2.14 8.12
C PRO A 117 -6.91 -1.12 7.41
N ILE A 118 -6.39 0.07 7.08
CA ILE A 118 -7.12 1.08 6.32
C ILE A 118 -7.20 0.68 4.85
N LEU A 119 -6.06 0.35 4.24
CA LEU A 119 -6.02 -0.01 2.82
C LEU A 119 -6.70 -1.35 2.55
N LEU A 120 -6.58 -2.31 3.49
CA LEU A 120 -7.33 -3.59 3.45
C LEU A 120 -8.84 -3.38 3.50
N GLY A 121 -9.32 -2.30 4.12
CA GLY A 121 -10.74 -1.95 4.21
C GLY A 121 -11.34 -1.36 2.92
N LEU A 122 -10.65 -1.43 1.78
CA LEU A 122 -11.18 -0.96 0.51
C LEU A 122 -12.41 -1.78 0.10
N PRO A 123 -13.56 -1.12 -0.18
CA PRO A 123 -14.78 -1.83 -0.58
C PRO A 123 -14.58 -2.68 -1.86
N ASP A 124 -15.20 -3.85 -1.89
CA ASP A 124 -15.17 -4.79 -3.01
C ASP A 124 -13.77 -5.31 -3.39
N ALA A 125 -12.80 -5.17 -2.48
CA ALA A 125 -11.47 -5.74 -2.66
C ALA A 125 -11.47 -7.24 -2.34
N GLU A 126 -10.82 -8.03 -3.21
CA GLU A 126 -10.49 -9.42 -2.90
C GLU A 126 -9.22 -9.45 -2.06
N ILE A 127 -9.31 -9.87 -0.80
CA ILE A 127 -8.16 -10.01 0.10
C ILE A 127 -7.64 -11.43 0.01
N LEU A 128 -6.34 -11.57 -0.24
CA LEU A 128 -5.63 -12.84 -0.24
C LEU A 128 -4.62 -12.86 0.91
N SER A 129 -4.80 -13.78 1.82
CA SER A 129 -3.83 -14.05 2.90
C SER A 129 -2.76 -15.02 2.42
N PHE A 130 -1.53 -14.77 2.87
CA PHE A 130 -0.37 -15.62 2.62
C PHE A 130 0.15 -16.12 3.97
N ASP A 131 -0.03 -17.40 4.24
CA ASP A 131 0.42 -18.06 5.45
C ASP A 131 1.10 -19.40 5.15
N GLU A 132 1.36 -20.21 6.19
CA GLU A 132 1.97 -21.53 6.07
C GLU A 132 1.13 -22.50 5.21
N ASN A 133 -0.18 -22.28 5.10
CA ASN A 133 -1.09 -23.10 4.31
C ASN A 133 -1.14 -22.65 2.83
N GLY A 134 -0.48 -21.56 2.49
CA GLY A 134 -0.40 -21.02 1.14
C GLY A 134 -1.19 -19.74 0.97
N VAL A 135 -1.81 -19.58 -0.20
CA VAL A 135 -2.58 -18.38 -0.58
C VAL A 135 -4.06 -18.71 -0.56
N HIS A 136 -4.83 -17.99 0.23
CA HIS A 136 -6.28 -18.20 0.32
C HIS A 136 -7.05 -16.88 0.50
N PRO A 137 -8.32 -16.82 0.06
CA PRO A 137 -9.19 -15.68 0.35
C PRO A 137 -9.37 -15.49 1.85
N CYS A 138 -9.45 -14.23 2.28
CA CYS A 138 -9.66 -13.85 3.68
C CYS A 138 -10.66 -12.71 3.74
N ASP A 139 -11.57 -12.74 4.70
CA ASP A 139 -12.45 -11.62 4.96
C ASP A 139 -11.69 -10.49 5.68
N TYR A 140 -12.09 -9.25 5.44
CA TYR A 140 -11.43 -8.07 6.02
C TYR A 140 -11.28 -8.17 7.53
N GLU A 141 -12.35 -8.58 8.21
CA GLU A 141 -12.38 -8.67 9.66
C GLU A 141 -11.52 -9.82 10.23
N ASP A 142 -11.15 -10.78 9.40
CA ASP A 142 -10.30 -11.92 9.79
C ASP A 142 -8.81 -11.66 9.55
N THR A 143 -8.46 -10.53 8.96
CA THR A 143 -7.05 -10.16 8.79
C THR A 143 -6.37 -9.85 10.12
N ASP A 144 -5.13 -10.30 10.30
CA ASP A 144 -4.34 -10.03 11.52
C ASP A 144 -4.23 -8.52 11.81
N SER A 145 -4.02 -7.71 10.77
CA SER A 145 -3.90 -6.26 10.90
C SER A 145 -5.16 -5.63 11.48
N TYR A 146 -6.34 -6.07 11.02
CA TYR A 146 -7.62 -5.61 11.56
C TYR A 146 -7.80 -6.08 13.01
N GLN A 147 -7.63 -7.38 13.27
CA GLN A 147 -7.86 -7.97 14.59
C GLN A 147 -6.96 -7.35 15.66
N ILE A 148 -5.65 -7.24 15.41
CA ILE A 148 -4.69 -6.65 16.34
C ILE A 148 -5.02 -5.18 16.60
N THR A 149 -5.31 -4.42 15.55
CA THR A 149 -5.65 -2.99 15.68
C THR A 149 -6.96 -2.80 16.45
N ARG A 150 -7.99 -3.60 16.17
CA ARG A 150 -9.26 -3.58 16.88
C ARG A 150 -9.11 -3.87 18.37
N VAL A 151 -8.37 -4.93 18.70
CA VAL A 151 -8.11 -5.30 20.10
C VAL A 151 -7.34 -4.19 20.81
N PHE A 152 -6.31 -3.64 20.18
CA PHE A 152 -5.53 -2.56 20.77
C PHE A 152 -6.36 -1.30 21.02
N ILE A 153 -7.18 -0.87 20.06
CA ILE A 153 -8.01 0.34 20.22
C ILE A 153 -9.06 0.15 21.30
N ASN A 154 -9.75 -0.99 21.32
CA ASN A 154 -10.89 -1.22 22.23
C ASN A 154 -10.47 -1.68 23.61
N HIS A 155 -9.34 -2.35 23.77
CA HIS A 155 -8.90 -2.98 25.01
C HIS A 155 -7.45 -2.64 25.38
N ARG A 156 -7.01 -1.43 25.04
CA ARG A 156 -5.62 -0.98 25.18
C ARG A 156 -5.03 -1.25 26.56
N GLU A 157 -5.74 -0.87 27.62
CA GLU A 157 -5.23 -1.02 29.00
C GLU A 157 -5.06 -2.48 29.40
N SER A 158 -6.00 -3.34 29.05
CA SER A 158 -5.94 -4.76 29.33
C SER A 158 -4.80 -5.43 28.58
N LEU A 159 -4.66 -5.09 27.29
CA LEU A 159 -3.59 -5.62 26.47
C LEU A 159 -2.21 -5.19 26.96
N LEU A 160 -2.03 -3.91 27.30
CA LEU A 160 -0.76 -3.40 27.81
C LEU A 160 -0.39 -4.01 29.18
N ARG A 161 -1.36 -4.21 30.08
CA ARG A 161 -1.10 -4.92 31.34
C ARG A 161 -0.63 -6.35 31.12
N HIS A 162 -1.18 -7.03 30.12
CA HIS A 162 -0.76 -8.39 29.77
C HIS A 162 0.65 -8.42 29.17
N LEU A 163 0.96 -7.50 28.27
CA LEU A 163 2.23 -7.47 27.56
C LEU A 163 3.40 -6.94 28.40
N LEU A 164 3.14 -5.94 29.24
CA LEU A 164 4.18 -5.23 30.00
C LEU A 164 4.28 -5.70 31.45
N GLY A 165 3.45 -6.64 31.88
CA GLY A 165 3.35 -7.04 33.26
C GLY A 165 2.61 -6.02 34.15
N ASN A 166 2.35 -6.38 35.40
CA ASN A 166 1.61 -5.55 36.36
C ASN A 166 2.39 -4.33 36.91
N GLU A 167 3.36 -3.80 36.18
CA GLU A 167 4.22 -2.68 36.63
C GLU A 167 3.67 -1.28 36.25
N MET A 168 2.36 -1.17 35.92
CA MET A 168 1.69 0.12 35.78
C MET A 168 0.59 0.31 36.81
#